data_7cb0769fb22a0973f47ed1c20c19df28
#
_entry.id   7cb0769fb22a0973f47ed1c20c19df28
#
_cell.length_a   1.000
_cell.length_b   1.000
_cell.length_c   1.000
_cell.angle_alpha   90.00
_cell.angle_beta   90.00
_cell.angle_gamma   90.00
#
_symmetry.space_group_name_H-M   'P 1'
#
loop_
_entity.id
_entity.type
_entity.pdbx_description
1 polymer ?
#
loop_
_entity_poly.entity_id
_entity_poly.type
_entity_poly.pdbx_seq_one_letter_code
_entity_poly.pdbx_strand_id
1 'polypeptide(L)'
;MAECEFVIVYMLEPVELGAQFTMWPLHMTLLPWFNAPDIRSVEEALGRALGAFKPIEVEVGEKAYFGLRKLPVRLVGNTSELQKLHEILVDMVSKNGWPLQGRYTGSQFRPHVTDKAGEEASGKLRVDSIYVFEKMPQNYRKVV
;
A
#
# COMPACT_ATOMS: atom_id res chain seq x y z
N MET A 1 13.16 -11.45 19.14
CA MET A 1 13.44 -10.23 18.37
C MET A 1 12.13 -9.60 17.96
N ALA A 2 12.05 -8.29 18.08
CA ALA A 2 10.87 -7.57 17.62
C ALA A 2 10.82 -7.60 16.09
N GLU A 3 9.67 -7.94 15.54
CA GLU A 3 9.45 -7.87 14.12
C GLU A 3 9.20 -6.41 13.69
N CYS A 4 9.54 -6.10 12.45
CA CYS A 4 9.26 -4.78 11.87
C CYS A 4 7.87 -4.77 11.25
N GLU A 5 7.28 -3.59 11.17
CA GLU A 5 5.98 -3.40 10.52
C GLU A 5 6.18 -2.69 9.19
N PHE A 6 5.59 -3.25 8.13
CA PHE A 6 5.70 -2.72 6.77
C PHE A 6 4.33 -2.57 6.13
N VAL A 7 4.25 -1.64 5.18
CA VAL A 7 3.08 -1.45 4.33
C VAL A 7 3.54 -1.30 2.88
N ILE A 8 2.77 -1.82 1.95
CA ILE A 8 3.09 -1.72 0.52
C ILE A 8 2.08 -0.78 -0.14
N VAL A 9 2.57 0.25 -0.81
CA VAL A 9 1.73 1.30 -1.37
C VAL A 9 2.18 1.69 -2.78
N TYR A 10 1.27 2.34 -3.50
CA TYR A 10 1.59 3.15 -4.68
C TYR A 10 1.57 4.62 -4.26
N MET A 11 2.59 5.39 -4.65
CA MET A 11 2.69 6.79 -4.29
C MET A 11 2.24 7.67 -5.44
N LEU A 12 1.32 8.60 -5.17
CA LEU A 12 0.92 9.63 -6.13
C LEU A 12 1.91 10.80 -6.13
N GLU A 13 2.63 10.97 -5.02
CA GLU A 13 3.67 12.00 -4.86
C GLU A 13 5.02 11.33 -4.70
N PRO A 14 6.10 11.83 -5.34
CA PRO A 14 7.42 11.24 -5.20
C PRO A 14 7.94 11.28 -3.75
N VAL A 15 8.56 10.19 -3.32
CA VAL A 15 9.21 10.10 -2.01
C VAL A 15 10.56 9.42 -2.21
N GLU A 16 11.61 10.04 -1.72
CA GLU A 16 12.96 9.49 -1.83
C GLU A 16 13.19 8.33 -0.88
N LEU A 17 14.06 7.40 -1.29
CA LEU A 17 14.46 6.28 -0.45
C LEU A 17 15.09 6.82 0.85
N GLY A 18 14.66 6.27 1.99
CA GLY A 18 15.11 6.72 3.30
C GLY A 18 14.38 7.92 3.86
N ALA A 19 13.53 8.58 3.07
CA ALA A 19 12.75 9.72 3.55
C ALA A 19 11.85 9.31 4.71
N GLN A 20 11.75 10.17 5.71
CA GLN A 20 10.91 9.95 6.90
C GLN A 20 9.84 11.05 6.99
N PHE A 21 8.65 10.68 7.43
CA PHE A 21 7.55 11.61 7.57
C PHE A 21 6.55 11.15 8.64
N THR A 22 5.77 12.08 9.14
CA THR A 22 4.68 11.80 10.09
C THR A 22 3.32 11.91 9.40
N MET A 23 3.21 12.78 8.39
CA MET A 23 2.00 12.93 7.60
C MET A 23 2.21 12.32 6.22
N TRP A 24 1.36 11.38 5.86
CA TRP A 24 1.47 10.67 4.59
C TRP A 24 1.20 11.56 3.39
N PRO A 25 2.10 11.56 2.38
CA PRO A 25 1.75 12.07 1.04
C PRO A 25 0.62 11.22 0.44
N LEU A 26 -0.03 11.73 -0.60
CA LEU A 26 -1.10 10.98 -1.26
C LEU A 26 -0.59 9.62 -1.74
N HIS A 27 -1.29 8.57 -1.36
CA HIS A 27 -0.90 7.20 -1.69
C HIS A 27 -2.11 6.28 -1.73
N MET A 28 -1.96 5.14 -2.38
CA MET A 28 -2.96 4.08 -2.38
C MET A 28 -2.32 2.83 -1.77
N THR A 29 -2.91 2.30 -0.71
CA THR A 29 -2.41 1.08 -0.08
C THR A 29 -2.73 -0.13 -0.95
N LEU A 30 -1.71 -0.91 -1.28
CA LEU A 30 -1.83 -2.16 -2.03
C LEU A 30 -1.87 -3.36 -1.09
N LEU A 31 -1.13 -3.30 0.01
CA LEU A 31 -1.17 -4.31 1.08
C LEU A 31 -1.07 -3.57 2.41
N PRO A 32 -2.05 -3.77 3.32
CA PRO A 32 -2.02 -3.13 4.64
C PRO A 32 -0.81 -3.57 5.48
N TRP A 33 -0.66 -2.98 6.64
CA TRP A 33 0.44 -3.25 7.54
C TRP A 33 0.58 -4.75 7.85
N PHE A 34 1.80 -5.24 7.78
CA PHE A 34 2.13 -6.61 8.14
C PHE A 34 3.47 -6.63 8.90
N ASN A 35 3.70 -7.73 9.61
CA ASN A 35 4.93 -7.90 10.38
C ASN A 35 5.86 -8.86 9.67
N ALA A 36 7.13 -8.49 9.57
CA ALA A 36 8.17 -9.33 8.97
C ALA A 36 9.49 -9.09 9.71
N PRO A 37 10.45 -10.03 9.61
CA PRO A 37 11.70 -9.92 10.38
C PRO A 37 12.54 -8.69 10.01
N ASP A 38 12.66 -8.38 8.72
CA ASP A 38 13.48 -7.29 8.22
C ASP A 38 13.11 -6.94 6.78
N ILE A 39 13.63 -5.82 6.29
CA ILE A 39 13.34 -5.35 4.94
C ILE A 39 13.94 -6.27 3.86
N ARG A 40 15.10 -6.87 4.13
CA ARG A 40 15.75 -7.75 3.17
C ARG A 40 14.87 -8.94 2.82
N SER A 41 14.24 -9.53 3.85
CA SER A 41 13.28 -10.65 3.64
C SER A 41 12.10 -10.20 2.79
N VAL A 42 11.60 -8.99 3.04
CA VAL A 42 10.49 -8.43 2.26
C VAL A 42 10.89 -8.21 0.80
N GLU A 43 12.06 -7.62 0.56
CA GLU A 43 12.56 -7.40 -0.80
C GLU A 43 12.70 -8.71 -1.58
N GLU A 44 13.26 -9.72 -0.96
CA GLU A 44 13.44 -11.03 -1.59
C GLU A 44 12.09 -11.67 -1.93
N ALA A 45 11.13 -11.61 -1.00
CA ALA A 45 9.81 -12.16 -1.21
C ALA A 45 9.06 -11.42 -2.32
N LEU A 46 9.16 -10.08 -2.36
CA LEU A 46 8.56 -9.28 -3.42
C LEU A 46 9.12 -9.61 -4.79
N GLY A 47 10.45 -9.76 -4.88
CA GLY A 47 11.09 -10.12 -6.14
C GLY A 47 10.60 -11.45 -6.68
N ARG A 48 10.39 -12.42 -5.80
CA ARG A 48 9.86 -13.74 -6.19
C ARG A 48 8.37 -13.67 -6.55
N ALA A 49 7.60 -12.89 -5.79
CA ALA A 49 6.15 -12.85 -5.97
C ALA A 49 5.72 -12.10 -7.23
N LEU A 50 6.39 -10.97 -7.52
CA LEU A 50 5.96 -10.10 -8.61
C LEU A 50 6.60 -10.43 -9.95
N GLY A 51 7.84 -10.91 -9.96
CA GLY A 51 8.53 -11.18 -11.22
C GLY A 51 8.52 -9.93 -12.10
N ALA A 52 8.03 -10.07 -13.34
CA ALA A 52 7.90 -8.97 -14.27
C ALA A 52 6.60 -8.22 -13.97
N PHE A 53 6.69 -7.12 -13.24
CA PHE A 53 5.55 -6.29 -12.92
C PHE A 53 5.15 -5.40 -14.11
N LYS A 54 3.89 -5.44 -14.49
CA LYS A 54 3.35 -4.60 -15.57
C LYS A 54 2.51 -3.47 -14.97
N PRO A 55 2.62 -2.25 -15.51
CA PRO A 55 1.79 -1.13 -15.04
C PRO A 55 0.30 -1.43 -15.12
N ILE A 56 -0.44 -0.96 -14.12
CA ILE A 56 -1.89 -1.13 -14.02
C ILE A 56 -2.53 0.25 -14.05
N GLU A 57 -3.45 0.47 -14.98
CA GLU A 57 -4.21 1.71 -15.04
C GLU A 57 -5.50 1.57 -14.23
N VAL A 58 -5.77 2.56 -13.39
CA VAL A 58 -6.96 2.62 -12.56
C VAL A 58 -7.54 4.02 -12.59
N GLU A 59 -8.79 4.16 -12.21
CA GLU A 59 -9.48 5.44 -12.25
C GLU A 59 -9.95 5.81 -10.85
N VAL A 60 -9.70 7.07 -10.47
CA VAL A 60 -10.18 7.61 -9.20
C VAL A 60 -11.67 7.88 -9.33
N GLY A 61 -12.46 7.37 -8.38
CA GLY A 61 -13.91 7.46 -8.41
C GLY A 61 -14.47 8.33 -7.31
N GLU A 62 -15.53 7.83 -6.71
CA GLU A 62 -16.34 8.58 -5.75
C GLU A 62 -15.63 8.86 -4.43
N LYS A 63 -16.07 9.92 -3.76
CA LYS A 63 -15.65 10.22 -2.40
C LYS A 63 -16.40 9.30 -1.43
N ALA A 64 -15.69 8.83 -0.41
CA ALA A 64 -16.27 8.02 0.65
C ALA A 64 -15.63 8.43 1.98
N TYR A 65 -16.13 7.88 3.08
CA TYR A 65 -15.63 8.17 4.41
C TYR A 65 -15.35 6.86 5.12
N PHE A 66 -14.12 6.68 5.59
CA PHE A 66 -13.68 5.42 6.20
C PHE A 66 -13.42 5.56 7.69
N GLY A 67 -13.77 4.49 8.42
CA GLY A 67 -13.49 4.37 9.84
C GLY A 67 -14.39 5.19 10.74
N LEU A 68 -14.15 5.09 12.05
CA LEU A 68 -14.93 5.79 13.06
C LEU A 68 -14.78 7.30 12.96
N ARG A 69 -13.63 7.77 12.51
CA ARG A 69 -13.33 9.20 12.34
C ARG A 69 -13.86 9.75 11.01
N LYS A 70 -14.48 8.92 10.19
CA LYS A 70 -15.02 9.30 8.89
C LYS A 70 -13.98 10.05 8.05
N LEU A 71 -12.82 9.41 7.86
CA LEU A 71 -11.75 9.98 7.05
C LEU A 71 -12.19 10.07 5.59
N PRO A 72 -12.07 11.26 4.97
CA PRO A 72 -12.43 11.39 3.57
C PRO A 72 -11.43 10.68 2.67
N VAL A 73 -11.93 9.84 1.79
CA VAL A 73 -11.11 9.10 0.83
C VAL A 73 -11.75 9.18 -0.55
N ARG A 74 -10.93 8.96 -1.58
CA ARG A 74 -11.40 8.73 -2.94
C ARG A 74 -11.29 7.25 -3.24
N LEU A 75 -12.39 6.63 -3.61
CA LEU A 75 -12.38 5.24 -4.02
C LEU A 75 -11.67 5.12 -5.37
N VAL A 76 -10.96 4.04 -5.57
CA VAL A 76 -10.30 3.73 -6.84
C VAL A 76 -11.01 2.51 -7.43
N GLY A 77 -11.32 2.56 -8.72
CA GLY A 77 -11.95 1.44 -9.40
C GLY A 77 -11.08 0.20 -9.29
N ASN A 78 -11.62 -0.87 -8.68
CA ASN A 78 -10.85 -2.09 -8.49
C ASN A 78 -10.92 -2.96 -9.74
N THR A 79 -9.94 -2.81 -10.62
CA THR A 79 -9.83 -3.65 -11.81
C THR A 79 -9.40 -5.06 -11.43
N SER A 80 -9.60 -6.02 -12.34
CA SER A 80 -9.15 -7.40 -12.11
C SER A 80 -7.64 -7.48 -11.92
N GLU A 81 -6.88 -6.64 -12.62
CA GLU A 81 -5.42 -6.59 -12.50
C GLU A 81 -4.99 -6.06 -11.12
N LEU A 82 -5.67 -5.03 -10.61
CA LEU A 82 -5.36 -4.47 -9.30
C LEU A 82 -5.71 -5.46 -8.20
N GLN A 83 -6.87 -6.11 -8.30
CA GLN A 83 -7.27 -7.16 -7.35
C GLN A 83 -6.27 -8.32 -7.36
N LYS A 84 -5.80 -8.71 -8.53
CA LYS A 84 -4.83 -9.78 -8.67
C LYS A 84 -3.49 -9.42 -8.02
N LEU A 85 -3.03 -8.18 -8.22
CA LEU A 85 -1.82 -7.69 -7.57
C LEU A 85 -1.97 -7.78 -6.05
N HIS A 86 -3.10 -7.31 -5.51
CA HIS A 86 -3.37 -7.38 -4.08
C HIS A 86 -3.34 -8.83 -3.58
N GLU A 87 -3.96 -9.76 -4.30
CA GLU A 87 -4.00 -11.17 -3.92
C GLU A 87 -2.60 -11.82 -3.94
N ILE A 88 -1.76 -11.43 -4.91
CA ILE A 88 -0.37 -11.89 -4.96
C ILE A 88 0.38 -11.44 -3.70
N LEU A 89 0.17 -10.19 -3.27
CA LEU A 89 0.82 -9.66 -2.07
C LEU A 89 0.30 -10.34 -0.80
N VAL A 90 -1.01 -10.60 -0.72
CA VAL A 90 -1.59 -11.34 0.41
C VAL A 90 -1.01 -12.75 0.49
N ASP A 91 -0.90 -13.43 -0.65
CA ASP A 91 -0.33 -14.76 -0.73
C ASP A 91 1.15 -14.77 -0.31
N MET A 92 1.90 -13.74 -0.68
CA MET A 92 3.30 -13.57 -0.28
C MET A 92 3.45 -13.56 1.25
N VAL A 93 2.68 -12.72 1.95
CA VAL A 93 2.79 -12.65 3.41
C VAL A 93 2.28 -13.93 4.06
N SER A 94 1.24 -14.54 3.51
CA SER A 94 0.70 -15.80 4.02
C SER A 94 1.72 -16.93 3.93
N LYS A 95 2.38 -17.08 2.79
CA LYS A 95 3.39 -18.13 2.58
C LYS A 95 4.60 -17.98 3.49
N ASN A 96 4.93 -16.75 3.86
CA ASN A 96 6.07 -16.47 4.74
C ASN A 96 5.69 -16.48 6.22
N GLY A 97 4.40 -16.67 6.54
CA GLY A 97 3.92 -16.66 7.90
C GLY A 97 3.98 -15.30 8.56
N TRP A 98 3.93 -14.22 7.75
CA TRP A 98 3.97 -12.84 8.24
C TRP A 98 2.55 -12.36 8.56
N PRO A 99 2.25 -12.03 9.84
CA PRO A 99 0.91 -11.57 10.20
C PRO A 99 0.48 -10.31 9.47
N LEU A 100 -0.72 -10.34 8.88
CA LEU A 100 -1.30 -9.23 8.15
C LEU A 100 -2.33 -8.54 9.03
N GLN A 101 -2.26 -7.22 9.11
CA GLN A 101 -3.21 -6.39 9.84
C GLN A 101 -4.20 -5.77 8.84
N GLY A 102 -5.40 -5.44 9.33
CA GLY A 102 -6.38 -4.73 8.52
C GLY A 102 -7.56 -5.59 8.09
N ARG A 103 -8.65 -4.90 7.73
CA ARG A 103 -9.95 -5.52 7.42
C ARG A 103 -10.21 -5.68 5.92
N TYR A 104 -9.68 -4.76 5.11
CA TYR A 104 -10.00 -4.70 3.70
C TYR A 104 -8.94 -5.44 2.89
N THR A 105 -8.89 -6.76 3.05
CA THR A 105 -7.95 -7.63 2.37
C THR A 105 -8.66 -8.75 1.63
N GLY A 106 -7.98 -9.35 0.66
CA GLY A 106 -8.54 -10.45 -0.14
C GLY A 106 -9.76 -9.99 -0.91
N SER A 107 -10.88 -10.68 -0.74
CA SER A 107 -12.14 -10.34 -1.42
C SER A 107 -12.75 -9.02 -0.93
N GLN A 108 -12.30 -8.49 0.19
CA GLN A 108 -12.79 -7.24 0.75
C GLN A 108 -11.88 -6.05 0.48
N PHE A 109 -10.91 -6.23 -0.37
CA PHE A 109 -9.99 -5.16 -0.76
C PHE A 109 -10.77 -3.98 -1.38
N ARG A 110 -10.58 -2.79 -0.80
CA ARG A 110 -11.22 -1.55 -1.27
C ARG A 110 -10.13 -0.52 -1.54
N PRO A 111 -9.56 -0.49 -2.75
CA PRO A 111 -8.50 0.47 -3.06
C PRO A 111 -9.01 1.90 -2.96
N HIS A 112 -8.23 2.75 -2.32
CA HIS A 112 -8.59 4.15 -2.10
C HIS A 112 -7.37 5.00 -1.84
N VAL A 113 -7.54 6.31 -2.00
CA VAL A 113 -6.54 7.31 -1.63
C VAL A 113 -7.17 8.22 -0.58
N THR A 114 -6.56 8.27 0.60
CA THR A 114 -7.03 9.16 1.66
C THR A 114 -6.67 10.61 1.30
N ASP A 115 -7.66 11.51 1.42
CA ASP A 115 -7.44 12.93 1.15
C ASP A 115 -6.44 13.50 2.16
N LYS A 116 -5.59 14.39 1.66
CA LYS A 116 -4.66 15.16 2.46
C LYS A 116 -5.21 16.59 2.55
N ALA A 117 -4.89 17.32 3.61
CA ALA A 117 -5.41 18.68 3.80
C ALA A 117 -5.25 19.55 2.54
N GLY A 118 -6.38 19.88 1.92
CA GLY A 118 -6.41 20.67 0.70
C GLY A 118 -6.06 19.93 -0.58
N GLU A 119 -5.81 18.61 -0.50
CA GLU A 119 -5.45 17.79 -1.65
C GLU A 119 -6.27 16.52 -1.70
N GLU A 120 -6.74 16.17 -2.88
CA GLU A 120 -7.44 14.91 -3.13
C GLU A 120 -7.01 14.33 -4.46
N ALA A 121 -7.08 13.01 -4.59
CA ALA A 121 -6.75 12.32 -5.83
C ALA A 121 -7.87 12.53 -6.85
N SER A 122 -7.50 12.55 -8.12
CA SER A 122 -8.46 12.66 -9.22
C SER A 122 -7.90 12.05 -10.50
N GLY A 123 -8.78 11.73 -11.45
CA GLY A 123 -8.40 11.28 -12.78
C GLY A 123 -7.94 9.83 -12.81
N LYS A 124 -7.01 9.55 -13.71
CA LYS A 124 -6.47 8.21 -13.91
C LYS A 124 -5.11 8.09 -13.26
N LEU A 125 -4.84 6.93 -12.65
CA LEU A 125 -3.56 6.62 -12.04
C LEU A 125 -2.93 5.46 -12.81
N ARG A 126 -1.62 5.52 -12.97
CA ARG A 126 -0.86 4.42 -13.55
C ARG A 126 0.03 3.83 -12.45
N VAL A 127 -0.36 2.67 -11.95
CA VAL A 127 0.41 1.97 -10.93
C VAL A 127 1.57 1.28 -11.63
N ASP A 128 2.67 2.00 -11.77
CA ASP A 128 3.87 1.55 -12.49
C ASP A 128 5.00 1.14 -11.57
N SER A 129 4.83 1.33 -10.27
CA SER A 129 5.82 0.95 -9.27
C SER A 129 5.14 0.77 -7.92
N ILE A 130 5.77 0.00 -7.07
CA ILE A 130 5.30 -0.20 -5.70
C ILE A 130 6.42 0.16 -4.74
N TYR A 131 6.03 0.59 -3.55
CA TYR A 131 6.97 1.06 -2.53
C TYR A 131 6.65 0.40 -1.20
N VAL A 132 7.70 0.16 -0.41
CA VAL A 132 7.55 -0.40 0.93
C VAL A 132 7.96 0.67 1.94
N PHE A 133 7.12 0.88 2.94
CA PHE A 133 7.39 1.78 4.05
C PHE A 133 7.41 1.00 5.35
N GLU A 134 8.31 1.41 6.24
CA GLU A 134 8.46 0.82 7.56
C GLU A 134 7.93 1.78 8.61
N LYS A 135 7.18 1.27 9.58
CA LYS A 135 6.72 2.05 10.73
C LYS A 135 7.86 2.16 11.72
N MET A 136 8.30 3.38 11.99
CA MET A 136 9.31 3.70 12.98
C MET A 136 8.60 4.15 14.28
N PRO A 137 9.30 4.24 15.41
CA PRO A 137 8.64 4.62 16.68
C PRO A 137 7.86 5.93 16.62
N GLN A 138 8.31 6.92 15.82
CA GLN A 138 7.67 8.22 15.76
C GLN A 138 7.32 8.68 14.36
N ASN A 139 7.64 7.89 13.33
CA ASN A 139 7.39 8.28 11.94
C ASN A 139 7.35 7.05 11.02
N TYR A 140 7.26 7.30 9.72
CA TYR A 140 7.31 6.28 8.68
C TYR A 140 8.51 6.53 7.80
N ARG A 141 9.12 5.47 7.28
CA ARG A 141 10.31 5.58 6.46
C ARG A 141 10.19 4.73 5.19
N LYS A 142 10.49 5.33 4.04
CA LYS A 142 10.54 4.59 2.79
C LYS A 142 11.77 3.69 2.77
N VAL A 143 11.57 2.39 2.61
CA VAL A 143 12.65 1.38 2.67
C VAL A 143 12.87 0.63 1.37
N VAL A 144 11.93 0.73 0.42
CA VAL A 144 12.11 0.17 -0.94
C VAL A 144 11.44 1.08 -1.98
#